data_af5e25cf0f1892d824fd23774455c0b2
#
_entry.id   af5e25cf0f1892d824fd23774455c0b2
#
_cell.length_a   1.000
_cell.length_b   1.000
_cell.length_c   1.000
_cell.angle_alpha   90.00
_cell.angle_beta   90.00
_cell.angle_gamma   90.00
#
_symmetry.space_group_name_H-M   'P 1'
#
loop_
_entity.id
_entity.type
_entity.pdbx_description
1 polymer ?
#
loop_
_entity_poly.entity_id
_entity_poly.type
_entity_poly.pdbx_seq_one_letter_code
_entity_poly.pdbx_strand_id
1 'polypeptide(L)'
;MKREPISKEIQYQVFCRDNWHCRYCNDPVFFSPILKIFESISPGHEYYHPNGKSGKMIPLFANKFASVDHITPVTKGGENNLDNYVTSCWECNLKYGNKTHEAGKPQPNTIISSMNLKWDGLSSLYTKLLDKNDKWSDIINNS
;
A
#
# COMPACT_ATOMS: atom_id res chain seq x y z
N MET A 1 -10.04 -4.24 -21.70
CA MET A 1 -10.05 -4.87 -20.39
C MET A 1 -10.29 -3.80 -19.33
N LYS A 2 -11.14 -4.05 -18.39
CA LYS A 2 -11.41 -3.13 -17.29
C LYS A 2 -10.47 -3.40 -16.11
N ARG A 3 -10.16 -2.34 -15.36
CA ARG A 3 -9.47 -2.50 -14.09
C ARG A 3 -10.40 -3.22 -13.11
N GLU A 4 -9.97 -4.34 -12.59
CA GLU A 4 -10.71 -5.11 -11.62
C GLU A 4 -10.28 -4.72 -10.19
N PRO A 5 -11.23 -4.74 -9.22
CA PRO A 5 -10.86 -4.57 -7.83
C PRO A 5 -9.84 -5.64 -7.43
N ILE A 6 -8.78 -5.21 -6.74
CA ILE A 6 -7.75 -6.14 -6.27
C ILE A 6 -8.15 -6.61 -4.88
N SER A 7 -8.25 -7.93 -4.71
CA SER A 7 -8.63 -8.51 -3.41
C SER A 7 -7.64 -8.16 -2.33
N LYS A 8 -8.08 -8.16 -1.08
CA LYS A 8 -7.21 -7.91 0.07
C LYS A 8 -6.08 -8.94 0.15
N GLU A 9 -6.38 -10.21 -0.18
CA GLU A 9 -5.39 -11.28 -0.20
C GLU A 9 -4.26 -10.98 -1.18
N ILE A 10 -4.60 -10.55 -2.37
CA ILE A 10 -3.61 -10.20 -3.40
C ILE A 10 -2.83 -8.95 -3.01
N GLN A 11 -3.51 -7.93 -2.47
CA GLN A 11 -2.83 -6.73 -1.98
C GLN A 11 -1.77 -7.09 -0.94
N TYR A 12 -2.15 -7.88 0.06
CA TYR A 12 -1.21 -8.29 1.11
C TYR A 12 -0.05 -9.09 0.53
N GLN A 13 -0.32 -9.99 -0.41
CA GLN A 13 0.70 -10.77 -1.08
C GLN A 13 1.72 -9.89 -1.82
N VAL A 14 1.23 -8.86 -2.50
CA VAL A 14 2.11 -7.90 -3.20
C VAL A 14 2.97 -7.12 -2.22
N PHE A 15 2.37 -6.61 -1.14
CA PHE A 15 3.11 -5.86 -0.12
C PHE A 15 4.22 -6.71 0.50
N CYS A 16 3.93 -7.95 0.87
CA CYS A 16 4.90 -8.86 1.46
C CYS A 16 6.01 -9.22 0.47
N ARG A 17 5.66 -9.50 -0.78
CA ARG A 17 6.64 -9.78 -1.83
C ARG A 17 7.63 -8.63 -1.98
N ASP A 18 7.13 -7.40 -1.92
CA ASP A 18 7.93 -6.20 -2.12
C ASP A 18 8.57 -5.69 -0.83
N ASN A 19 8.53 -6.49 0.24
CA ASN A 19 9.11 -6.17 1.56
C ASN A 19 8.61 -4.83 2.11
N TRP A 20 7.37 -4.47 1.81
CA TRP A 20 6.72 -3.26 2.31
C TRP A 20 7.50 -1.99 1.96
N HIS A 21 8.02 -1.94 0.74
CA HIS A 21 8.67 -0.76 0.18
C HIS A 21 8.04 -0.40 -1.16
N CYS A 22 7.94 0.88 -1.43
CA CYS A 22 7.48 1.38 -2.72
C CYS A 22 8.49 0.98 -3.81
N ARG A 23 7.98 0.38 -4.89
CA ARG A 23 8.86 -0.07 -5.98
C ARG A 23 9.29 1.07 -6.90
N TYR A 24 8.78 2.29 -6.70
CA TYR A 24 9.16 3.45 -7.50
C TYR A 24 10.13 4.38 -6.77
N CYS A 25 9.94 4.62 -5.48
CA CYS A 25 10.81 5.54 -4.72
C CYS A 25 11.66 4.84 -3.66
N ASN A 26 11.44 3.56 -3.42
CA ASN A 26 12.15 2.74 -2.43
C ASN A 26 11.88 3.08 -0.98
N ASP A 27 10.95 4.00 -0.70
CA ASP A 27 10.61 4.31 0.69
C ASP A 27 9.75 3.20 1.30
N PRO A 28 9.88 2.97 2.61
CA PRO A 28 8.98 2.06 3.31
C PRO A 28 7.55 2.60 3.26
N VAL A 29 6.58 1.67 3.24
CA VAL A 29 5.17 2.02 3.19
C VAL A 29 4.45 1.51 4.42
N PHE A 30 3.33 2.16 4.76
CA PHE A 30 2.49 1.81 5.91
C PHE A 30 1.25 1.05 5.45
N PHE A 31 0.85 0.08 6.28
CA PHE A 31 -0.44 -0.55 6.16
C PHE A 31 -1.52 0.41 6.67
N SER A 32 -2.24 1.05 5.75
CA SER A 32 -3.13 2.16 6.11
C SER A 32 -4.19 1.82 7.16
N PRO A 33 -4.75 0.59 7.23
CA PRO A 33 -5.73 0.26 8.27
C PRO A 33 -5.25 0.44 9.70
N ILE A 34 -3.92 0.44 9.97
CA ILE A 34 -3.39 0.68 11.32
C ILE A 34 -3.85 2.04 11.87
N LEU A 35 -4.05 3.02 11.01
CA LEU A 35 -4.42 4.36 11.46
C LEU A 35 -5.84 4.44 11.99
N LYS A 36 -6.72 3.51 11.59
CA LYS A 36 -8.06 3.37 12.17
C LYS A 36 -7.97 2.99 13.64
N ILE A 37 -7.02 2.13 13.98
CA ILE A 37 -6.79 1.73 15.37
C ILE A 37 -6.26 2.90 16.17
N PHE A 38 -5.32 3.66 15.62
CA PHE A 38 -4.81 4.85 16.29
C PHE A 38 -5.91 5.88 16.53
N GLU A 39 -6.83 6.05 15.58
CA GLU A 39 -7.98 6.93 15.76
C GLU A 39 -8.89 6.46 16.91
N SER A 40 -9.09 5.15 17.06
CA SER A 40 -9.91 4.61 18.15
C SER A 40 -9.25 4.79 19.52
N ILE A 41 -7.93 4.75 19.58
CA ILE A 41 -7.16 4.91 20.80
C ILE A 41 -7.02 6.39 21.18
N SER A 42 -6.76 7.25 20.18
CA SER A 42 -6.55 8.68 20.36
C SER A 42 -7.35 9.46 19.32
N PRO A 43 -8.66 9.63 19.51
CA PRO A 43 -9.50 10.32 18.55
C PRO A 43 -9.02 11.75 18.28
N GLY A 44 -9.13 12.18 17.02
CA GLY A 44 -8.79 13.54 16.63
C GLY A 44 -7.32 13.78 16.32
N HIS A 45 -6.48 12.73 16.29
CA HIS A 45 -5.10 12.92 15.85
C HIS A 45 -5.05 13.28 14.35
N GLU A 46 -3.95 13.85 13.92
CA GLU A 46 -3.80 14.39 12.57
C GLU A 46 -3.28 13.37 11.55
N TYR A 47 -3.03 12.12 11.95
CA TYR A 47 -2.41 11.11 11.09
C TYR A 47 -3.40 10.37 10.22
N TYR A 48 -4.70 10.45 10.54
CA TYR A 48 -5.73 9.71 9.84
C TYR A 48 -7.01 10.53 9.73
N HIS A 49 -7.68 10.41 8.59
CA HIS A 49 -9.03 10.95 8.40
C HIS A 49 -9.95 9.83 7.92
N PRO A 50 -11.12 9.61 8.57
CA PRO A 50 -12.03 8.50 8.23
C PRO A 50 -12.44 8.47 6.77
N ASN A 51 -12.56 9.63 6.13
CA ASN A 51 -12.94 9.75 4.72
C ASN A 51 -11.76 9.86 3.76
N GLY A 52 -10.54 9.68 4.24
CA GLY A 52 -9.34 9.74 3.41
C GLY A 52 -9.02 11.11 2.84
N LYS A 53 -9.53 12.19 3.43
CA LYS A 53 -9.27 13.53 2.92
C LYS A 53 -7.84 13.96 3.21
N SER A 54 -7.03 14.07 2.19
CA SER A 54 -5.60 14.38 2.33
C SER A 54 -5.33 15.69 3.07
N GLY A 55 -6.20 16.71 2.92
CA GLY A 55 -6.05 17.97 3.65
C GLY A 55 -6.26 17.86 5.16
N LYS A 56 -6.72 16.72 5.65
CA LYS A 56 -6.96 16.44 7.07
C LYS A 56 -5.97 15.44 7.66
N MET A 57 -4.96 15.05 6.91
CA MET A 57 -3.93 14.11 7.35
C MET A 57 -2.55 14.73 7.19
N ILE A 58 -1.62 14.33 8.05
CA ILE A 58 -0.23 14.78 7.93
C ILE A 58 0.35 14.17 6.65
N PRO A 59 0.84 14.97 5.69
CA PRO A 59 1.33 14.46 4.41
C PRO A 59 2.41 13.40 4.53
N LEU A 60 3.27 13.50 5.55
CA LEU A 60 4.33 12.53 5.77
C LEU A 60 3.79 11.09 5.90
N PHE A 61 2.64 10.92 6.55
CA PHE A 61 2.00 9.62 6.69
C PHE A 61 1.14 9.29 5.48
N ALA A 62 0.29 10.24 5.06
CA ALA A 62 -0.63 10.01 3.95
C ALA A 62 0.10 9.61 2.67
N ASN A 63 1.23 10.25 2.38
CA ASN A 63 2.01 10.00 1.18
C ASN A 63 2.67 8.62 1.15
N LYS A 64 2.80 7.96 2.29
CA LYS A 64 3.49 6.66 2.39
C LYS A 64 2.55 5.50 2.68
N PHE A 65 1.25 5.67 2.52
CA PHE A 65 0.31 4.55 2.60
C PHE A 65 0.57 3.59 1.45
N ALA A 66 0.52 2.29 1.76
CA ALA A 66 0.69 1.25 0.78
C ALA A 66 -0.52 1.16 -0.15
N SER A 67 -0.26 1.03 -1.43
CA SER A 67 -1.26 0.72 -2.43
C SER A 67 -0.67 -0.24 -3.46
N VAL A 68 -1.53 -0.89 -4.24
CA VAL A 68 -1.09 -1.72 -5.35
C VAL A 68 -1.32 -0.95 -6.64
N ASP A 69 -0.27 -0.83 -7.44
CA ASP A 69 -0.31 -0.17 -8.73
C ASP A 69 -0.13 -1.20 -9.85
N HIS A 70 -0.76 -0.92 -11.00
CA HIS A 70 -0.48 -1.65 -12.24
C HIS A 70 0.76 -1.05 -12.88
N ILE A 71 1.77 -1.87 -13.17
CA ILE A 71 2.99 -1.39 -13.84
C ILE A 71 2.61 -0.81 -15.20
N THR A 72 1.84 -1.57 -15.98
CA THR A 72 1.22 -1.09 -17.21
C THR A 72 -0.27 -0.89 -16.93
N PRO A 73 -0.81 0.31 -17.13
CA PRO A 73 -2.24 0.54 -16.92
C PRO A 73 -3.10 -0.40 -17.77
N VAL A 74 -4.21 -0.86 -17.20
CA VAL A 74 -5.13 -1.75 -17.91
C VAL A 74 -5.65 -1.11 -19.20
N THR A 75 -5.89 0.19 -19.18
CA THR A 75 -6.32 0.97 -20.35
C THR A 75 -5.25 1.03 -21.46
N LYS A 76 -4.01 0.62 -21.13
CA LYS A 76 -2.87 0.62 -22.06
C LYS A 76 -2.34 -0.79 -22.32
N GLY A 77 -3.17 -1.80 -22.09
CA GLY A 77 -2.83 -3.19 -22.36
C GLY A 77 -2.29 -4.00 -21.19
N GLY A 78 -2.25 -3.41 -20.00
CA GLY A 78 -1.81 -4.12 -18.80
C GLY A 78 -2.83 -5.15 -18.34
N GLU A 79 -2.34 -6.23 -17.74
CA GLU A 79 -3.18 -7.31 -17.24
C GLU A 79 -3.44 -7.18 -15.74
N ASN A 80 -4.52 -7.85 -15.28
CA ASN A 80 -4.87 -7.94 -13.86
C ASN A 80 -4.26 -9.20 -13.25
N ASN A 81 -2.94 -9.20 -13.07
CA ASN A 81 -2.21 -10.33 -12.48
C ASN A 81 -1.00 -9.85 -11.67
N LEU A 82 -0.44 -10.75 -10.88
CA LEU A 82 0.69 -10.46 -9.98
C LEU A 82 1.91 -9.90 -10.68
N ASP A 83 2.18 -10.32 -11.91
CA ASP A 83 3.34 -9.84 -12.65
C ASP A 83 3.21 -8.37 -13.04
N ASN A 84 1.98 -7.84 -13.06
CA ASN A 84 1.71 -6.46 -13.39
C ASN A 84 1.36 -5.62 -12.14
N TYR A 85 1.47 -6.17 -10.94
CA TYR A 85 1.19 -5.47 -9.70
C TYR A 85 2.48 -5.17 -8.94
N VAL A 86 2.59 -3.96 -8.42
CA VAL A 86 3.69 -3.56 -7.53
C VAL A 86 3.16 -2.73 -6.38
N THR A 87 3.85 -2.80 -5.25
CA THR A 87 3.62 -1.88 -4.14
C THR A 87 4.03 -0.48 -4.55
N SER A 88 3.14 0.47 -4.32
CA SER A 88 3.40 1.89 -4.55
C SER A 88 2.93 2.68 -3.34
N CYS A 89 3.70 3.68 -2.93
CA CYS A 89 3.19 4.63 -1.94
C CYS A 89 2.17 5.57 -2.63
N TRP A 90 1.31 6.20 -1.82
CA TRP A 90 0.31 7.12 -2.36
C TRP A 90 0.92 8.25 -3.15
N GLU A 91 2.05 8.78 -2.70
CA GLU A 91 2.74 9.87 -3.41
C GLU A 91 3.12 9.46 -4.83
N CYS A 92 3.76 8.31 -5.00
CA CYS A 92 4.12 7.81 -6.32
C CYS A 92 2.89 7.44 -7.14
N ASN A 93 1.87 6.86 -6.50
CA ASN A 93 0.64 6.51 -7.17
C ASN A 93 -0.05 7.75 -7.75
N LEU A 94 -0.09 8.85 -6.99
CA LEU A 94 -0.63 10.12 -7.47
C LEU A 94 0.25 10.73 -8.56
N LYS A 95 1.57 10.64 -8.41
CA LYS A 95 2.52 11.25 -9.34
C LYS A 95 2.52 10.56 -10.69
N TYR A 96 2.51 9.23 -10.71
CA TYR A 96 2.60 8.47 -11.94
C TYR A 96 1.24 8.01 -12.47
N GLY A 97 0.31 7.67 -11.58
CA GLY A 97 -1.06 7.32 -11.92
C GLY A 97 -1.17 6.31 -13.05
N ASN A 98 -1.98 6.65 -14.04
CA ASN A 98 -2.18 5.81 -15.23
C ASN A 98 -1.20 6.13 -16.36
N LYS A 99 -0.09 6.77 -16.07
CA LYS A 99 0.92 7.08 -17.08
C LYS A 99 1.59 5.81 -17.58
N THR A 100 2.00 5.84 -18.84
CA THR A 100 2.85 4.81 -19.41
C THR A 100 4.32 5.15 -19.18
N HIS A 101 5.21 4.19 -19.42
CA HIS A 101 6.66 4.45 -19.36
C HIS A 101 7.07 5.54 -20.34
N GLU A 102 6.45 5.58 -21.51
CA GLU A 102 6.70 6.62 -22.52
C GLU A 102 6.30 8.02 -22.01
N ALA A 103 5.27 8.09 -21.17
CA ALA A 103 4.79 9.35 -20.60
C ALA A 103 5.50 9.72 -19.29
N GLY A 104 6.56 9.02 -18.90
CA GLY A 104 7.40 9.35 -17.77
C GLY A 104 7.25 8.47 -16.55
N LYS A 105 6.46 7.39 -16.60
CA LYS A 105 6.39 6.45 -15.50
C LYS A 105 7.66 5.60 -15.47
N PRO A 106 8.42 5.58 -14.34
CA PRO A 106 9.62 4.76 -14.29
C PRO A 106 9.28 3.27 -14.26
N GLN A 107 10.25 2.44 -14.65
CA GLN A 107 10.17 1.01 -14.37
C GLN A 107 10.29 0.78 -12.87
N PRO A 108 9.62 -0.25 -12.33
CA PRO A 108 9.78 -0.57 -10.92
C PRO A 108 11.24 -0.91 -10.59
N ASN A 109 11.71 -0.44 -9.44
CA ASN A 109 13.01 -0.84 -8.92
C ASN A 109 12.97 -2.30 -8.50
N THR A 110 14.15 -2.91 -8.36
CA THR A 110 14.25 -4.25 -7.79
C THR A 110 13.74 -4.25 -6.34
N ILE A 111 13.24 -5.40 -5.91
CA ILE A 111 12.74 -5.56 -4.54
C ILE A 111 13.87 -5.31 -3.55
N ILE A 112 13.60 -4.44 -2.57
CA ILE A 112 14.59 -4.14 -1.52
C ILE A 112 14.68 -5.33 -0.59
N SER A 113 15.92 -5.78 -0.36
CA SER A 113 16.18 -6.84 0.61
C SER A 113 15.94 -6.33 2.03
N SER A 114 15.23 -7.12 2.83
CA SER A 114 14.94 -6.78 4.23
C SER A 114 15.94 -7.39 5.21
N MET A 115 17.18 -7.57 4.81
CA MET A 115 18.17 -8.33 5.59
C MET A 115 18.32 -7.85 7.04
N ASN A 116 18.17 -6.55 7.30
CA ASN A 116 18.42 -5.99 8.63
C ASN A 116 17.19 -5.33 9.27
N LEU A 117 16.11 -5.15 8.54
CA LEU A 117 14.90 -4.50 9.04
C LEU A 117 13.69 -5.32 8.63
N LYS A 118 13.06 -5.92 9.62
CA LYS A 118 11.80 -6.64 9.40
C LYS A 118 10.65 -5.65 9.39
N TRP A 119 10.68 -4.74 8.42
CA TRP A 119 9.60 -3.79 8.24
C TRP A 119 8.41 -4.51 7.60
N ASP A 120 7.26 -4.44 8.23
CA ASP A 120 6.03 -5.06 7.73
C ASP A 120 4.88 -4.06 7.59
N GLY A 121 5.19 -2.79 7.48
CA GLY A 121 4.19 -1.74 7.34
C GLY A 121 3.32 -1.54 8.57
N LEU A 122 3.69 -2.09 9.71
CA LEU A 122 2.90 -2.16 10.95
C LEU A 122 1.70 -3.12 10.85
N SER A 123 1.70 -4.03 9.87
CA SER A 123 0.59 -4.97 9.69
C SER A 123 0.46 -5.95 10.87
N SER A 124 1.57 -6.41 11.46
CA SER A 124 1.52 -7.26 12.64
C SER A 124 1.03 -6.51 13.88
N LEU A 125 1.37 -5.23 14.00
CA LEU A 125 0.84 -4.40 15.06
C LEU A 125 -0.68 -4.25 14.94
N TYR A 126 -1.18 -4.14 13.71
CA TYR A 126 -2.61 -4.08 13.45
C TYR A 126 -3.35 -5.27 14.06
N THR A 127 -2.85 -6.49 13.84
CA THR A 127 -3.49 -7.69 14.38
C THR A 127 -3.42 -7.75 15.90
N LYS A 128 -2.36 -7.21 16.51
CA LYS A 128 -2.20 -7.20 17.97
C LYS A 128 -3.12 -6.21 18.66
N LEU A 129 -3.43 -5.10 18.01
CA LEU A 129 -4.23 -4.02 18.61
C LEU A 129 -5.72 -4.12 18.28
N LEU A 130 -6.09 -4.98 17.34
CA LEU A 130 -7.46 -5.10 16.88
C LEU A 130 -8.31 -5.84 17.91
N ASP A 131 -9.42 -5.24 18.34
CA ASP A 131 -10.33 -5.83 19.33
C ASP A 131 -11.12 -7.02 18.76
N LYS A 132 -11.54 -6.90 17.49
CA LYS A 132 -12.32 -7.93 16.82
C LYS A 132 -11.66 -8.28 15.50
N ASN A 133 -11.59 -9.57 15.20
CA ASN A 133 -11.04 -10.02 13.93
C ASN A 133 -11.84 -9.44 12.76
N ASP A 134 -11.11 -9.03 11.75
CA ASP A 134 -11.67 -8.61 10.47
C ASP A 134 -10.98 -9.40 9.35
N LYS A 135 -11.36 -9.09 8.12
CA LYS A 135 -10.79 -9.80 6.97
C LYS A 135 -9.27 -9.59 6.86
N TRP A 136 -8.78 -8.39 7.13
CA TRP A 136 -7.34 -8.14 7.09
C TRP A 136 -6.59 -8.97 8.14
N SER A 137 -7.11 -9.02 9.38
CA SER A 137 -6.43 -9.80 10.43
C SER A 137 -6.40 -11.28 10.11
N ASP A 138 -7.47 -11.82 9.50
CA ASP A 138 -7.50 -13.21 9.06
C ASP A 138 -6.43 -13.49 8.00
N ILE A 139 -6.27 -12.60 7.03
CA ILE A 139 -5.26 -12.72 5.98
C ILE A 139 -3.86 -12.68 6.58
N ILE A 140 -3.59 -11.72 7.44
CA ILE A 140 -2.27 -11.53 8.05
C ILE A 140 -1.91 -12.73 8.93
N ASN A 141 -2.85 -13.20 9.74
CA ASN A 141 -2.61 -14.32 10.68
C ASN A 141 -2.46 -15.66 9.97
N ASN A 142 -3.01 -15.81 8.77
CA ASN A 142 -2.94 -17.06 8.00
C ASN A 142 -1.81 -17.06 6.96
N SER A 143 -0.96 -16.10 6.99
CA SER A 143 0.15 -15.98 6.04
C SER A 143 1.43 -16.61 6.56
#